data_069992710ea94c0c0d59d8a35cfa9c2c
#
_entry.id   069992710ea94c0c0d59d8a35cfa9c2c
#
_cell.length_a   1.000
_cell.length_b   1.000
_cell.length_c   1.000
_cell.angle_alpha   90.00
_cell.angle_beta   90.00
_cell.angle_gamma   90.00
#
_symmetry.space_group_name_H-M   'P 1'
#
loop_
_entity.id
_entity.type
_entity.pdbx_description
1 polymer ?
#
loop_
_entity_poly.entity_id
_entity_poly.type
_entity_poly.pdbx_seq_one_letter_code
_entity_poly.pdbx_strand_id
1 'polypeptide(L)'
;QYTEIFNLHYYKMEKSAGWMFRYRGQIPFFLLLFIIPLVIRYNIPFAIHPWQRKFLMAFSLLLILSGTAFRFYITGYRLPHSSGRNRKNQVAESLNQLGAYAMCQHPLYFANFLLWVGIALLSNHTLIVLGSIPLSLYIHFGLIRTEQSYLSQKFGDTYTVWSNKTPVFWPSLKTYKPN
;
A
#
# COMPACT_ATOMS: atom_id res chain seq x y z
N GLN A 1 2.09 -25.97 -24.56
CA GLN A 1 0.88 -25.13 -24.65
C GLN A 1 0.50 -24.51 -23.29
N TYR A 2 0.43 -25.28 -22.17
CA TYR A 2 0.15 -24.73 -20.82
C TYR A 2 1.28 -23.86 -20.28
N THR A 3 2.53 -24.21 -20.55
CA THR A 3 3.73 -23.44 -20.16
C THR A 3 3.84 -22.12 -20.91
N GLU A 4 3.44 -22.09 -22.18
CA GLU A 4 3.46 -20.86 -22.99
C GLU A 4 2.36 -19.88 -22.54
N ILE A 5 1.16 -20.38 -22.26
CA ILE A 5 0.06 -19.55 -21.74
C ILE A 5 0.41 -18.99 -20.35
N PHE A 6 1.04 -19.79 -19.50
CA PHE A 6 1.52 -19.36 -18.19
C PHE A 6 2.60 -18.29 -18.30
N ASN A 7 3.57 -18.47 -19.20
CA ASN A 7 4.64 -17.51 -19.47
C ASN A 7 4.11 -16.21 -20.09
N LEU A 8 3.14 -16.27 -20.99
CA LEU A 8 2.48 -15.09 -21.57
C LEU A 8 1.67 -14.31 -20.53
N HIS A 9 0.97 -15.01 -19.65
CA HIS A 9 0.22 -14.40 -18.56
C HIS A 9 1.15 -13.75 -17.53
N TYR A 10 2.25 -14.42 -17.21
CA TYR A 10 3.31 -13.93 -16.33
C TYR A 10 3.99 -12.67 -16.92
N TYR A 11 4.38 -12.70 -18.19
CA TYR A 11 4.99 -11.57 -18.90
C TYR A 11 4.04 -10.36 -18.98
N LYS A 12 2.75 -10.59 -19.23
CA LYS A 12 1.73 -9.56 -19.28
C LYS A 12 1.47 -8.93 -17.90
N MET A 13 1.53 -9.74 -16.84
CA MET A 13 1.47 -9.28 -15.45
C MET A 13 2.71 -8.46 -15.08
N GLU A 14 3.90 -8.88 -15.46
CA GLU A 14 5.16 -8.20 -15.18
C GLU A 14 5.20 -6.81 -15.86
N LYS A 15 4.73 -6.71 -17.10
CA LYS A 15 4.66 -5.44 -17.84
C LYS A 15 3.62 -4.47 -17.25
N SER A 16 2.45 -4.96 -16.84
CA SER A 16 1.41 -4.16 -16.19
C SER A 16 1.84 -3.73 -14.77
N ALA A 17 2.52 -4.62 -14.05
CA ALA A 17 3.03 -4.37 -12.72
C ALA A 17 4.19 -3.35 -12.72
N GLY A 18 5.05 -3.38 -13.74
CA GLY A 18 6.10 -2.37 -13.95
C GLY A 18 5.51 -0.98 -14.19
N TRP A 19 4.39 -0.89 -14.94
CA TRP A 19 3.67 0.35 -15.13
C TRP A 19 3.05 0.87 -13.81
N MET A 20 2.35 0.02 -13.07
CA MET A 20 1.77 0.37 -11.77
C MET A 20 2.85 0.82 -10.77
N PHE A 21 4.00 0.15 -10.74
CA PHE A 21 5.13 0.53 -9.89
C PHE A 21 5.69 1.91 -10.27
N ARG A 22 5.85 2.19 -11.56
CA ARG A 22 6.35 3.47 -12.08
C ARG A 22 5.43 4.64 -11.74
N TYR A 23 4.11 4.44 -11.86
CA TYR A 23 3.10 5.48 -11.67
C TYR A 23 2.39 5.41 -10.30
N ARG A 24 2.85 4.57 -9.38
CA ARG A 24 2.23 4.35 -8.06
C ARG A 24 1.95 5.62 -7.26
N GLY A 25 2.76 6.67 -7.43
CA GLY A 25 2.55 7.97 -6.77
C GLY A 25 1.58 8.89 -7.50
N GLN A 26 1.27 8.62 -8.77
CA GLN A 26 0.39 9.44 -9.61
C GLN A 26 -1.02 8.84 -9.75
N ILE A 27 -1.13 7.52 -9.62
CA ILE A 27 -2.43 6.81 -9.69
C ILE A 27 -3.49 7.45 -8.77
N PRO A 28 -3.18 7.81 -7.51
CA PRO A 28 -4.13 8.48 -6.64
C PRO A 28 -4.66 9.81 -7.20
N PHE A 29 -3.81 10.62 -7.83
CA PHE A 29 -4.21 11.90 -8.41
C PHE A 29 -5.14 11.71 -9.60
N PHE A 30 -4.87 10.75 -10.47
CA PHE A 30 -5.77 10.42 -11.57
C PHE A 30 -7.13 9.94 -11.07
N LEU A 31 -7.15 9.12 -10.01
CA LEU A 31 -8.39 8.67 -9.40
C LEU A 31 -9.21 9.82 -8.82
N LEU A 32 -8.56 10.80 -8.18
CA LEU A 32 -9.24 11.99 -7.69
C LEU A 32 -9.89 12.79 -8.82
N LEU A 33 -9.25 12.93 -9.98
CA LEU A 33 -9.81 13.60 -11.16
C LEU A 33 -11.13 12.97 -11.62
N PHE A 34 -11.27 11.64 -11.53
CA PHE A 34 -12.53 10.95 -11.88
C PHE A 34 -13.55 10.96 -10.74
N ILE A 35 -13.10 10.92 -9.49
CA ILE A 35 -13.99 10.85 -8.33
C ILE A 35 -14.61 12.22 -8.04
N ILE A 36 -13.87 13.33 -8.16
CA ILE A 36 -14.36 14.67 -7.86
C ILE A 36 -15.63 15.04 -8.65
N PRO A 37 -15.71 14.87 -9.98
CA PRO A 37 -16.94 15.14 -10.72
C PRO A 37 -18.13 14.30 -10.28
N LEU A 38 -17.89 13.03 -9.92
CA LEU A 38 -18.93 12.13 -9.41
C LEU A 38 -19.45 12.60 -8.05
N VAL A 39 -18.57 13.06 -7.18
CA VAL A 39 -18.93 13.60 -5.86
C VAL A 39 -19.76 14.88 -6.00
N ILE A 40 -19.35 15.77 -6.91
CA ILE A 40 -20.09 17.02 -7.18
C ILE A 40 -21.47 16.70 -7.77
N ARG A 41 -21.55 15.72 -8.67
CA ARG A 41 -22.81 15.35 -9.35
C ARG A 41 -23.77 14.57 -8.44
N TYR A 42 -23.23 13.68 -7.63
CA TYR A 42 -23.97 12.78 -6.75
C TYR A 42 -23.55 13.02 -5.30
N ASN A 43 -24.17 14.02 -4.65
CA ASN A 43 -23.92 14.28 -3.25
C ASN A 43 -24.64 13.25 -2.36
N ILE A 44 -24.00 12.11 -2.12
CA ILE A 44 -24.52 10.99 -1.32
C ILE A 44 -23.71 10.89 -0.01
N PRO A 45 -24.00 11.75 0.99
CA PRO A 45 -23.35 11.65 2.28
C PRO A 45 -23.81 10.41 3.04
N PHE A 46 -23.07 10.01 4.06
CA PHE A 46 -23.52 8.98 4.98
C PHE A 46 -24.79 9.43 5.71
N ALA A 47 -25.82 8.59 5.68
CA ALA A 47 -27.06 8.79 6.45
C ALA A 47 -26.83 8.37 7.92
N ILE A 48 -26.07 9.18 8.66
CA ILE A 48 -25.70 8.92 10.06
C ILE A 48 -26.05 10.12 10.95
N HIS A 49 -26.26 9.83 12.25
CA HIS A 49 -26.53 10.85 13.24
C HIS A 49 -25.33 11.82 13.43
N PRO A 50 -25.57 13.07 13.87
CA PRO A 50 -24.49 14.05 14.04
C PRO A 50 -23.36 13.59 14.98
N TRP A 51 -23.65 12.82 16.04
CA TRP A 51 -22.63 12.29 16.93
C TRP A 51 -21.77 11.20 16.26
N GLN A 52 -22.39 10.34 15.43
CA GLN A 52 -21.67 9.33 14.65
C GLN A 52 -20.74 9.98 13.62
N ARG A 53 -21.18 11.09 13.01
CA ARG A 53 -20.35 11.87 12.09
C ARG A 53 -19.13 12.45 12.78
N LYS A 54 -19.28 13.01 14.00
CA LYS A 54 -18.14 13.51 14.79
C LYS A 54 -17.16 12.38 15.13
N PHE A 55 -17.68 11.22 15.54
CA PHE A 55 -16.85 10.03 15.81
C PHE A 55 -16.11 9.57 14.54
N LEU A 56 -16.80 9.46 13.41
CA LEU A 56 -16.20 9.08 12.13
C LEU A 56 -15.09 10.06 11.72
N MET A 57 -15.30 11.35 11.89
CA MET A 57 -14.31 12.38 11.61
C MET A 57 -13.07 12.23 12.53
N ALA A 58 -13.26 12.06 13.82
CA ALA A 58 -12.17 11.84 14.76
C ALA A 58 -11.38 10.55 14.43
N PHE A 59 -12.08 9.47 14.13
CA PHE A 59 -11.48 8.20 13.71
C PHE A 59 -10.70 8.36 12.39
N SER A 60 -11.24 9.07 11.42
CA SER A 60 -10.56 9.37 10.14
C SER A 60 -9.25 10.12 10.36
N LEU A 61 -9.27 11.15 11.20
CA LEU A 61 -8.08 11.91 11.56
C LEU A 61 -7.05 11.04 12.29
N LEU A 62 -7.49 10.16 13.19
CA LEU A 62 -6.61 9.20 13.85
C LEU A 62 -5.91 8.28 12.86
N LEU A 63 -6.62 7.76 11.85
CA LEU A 63 -6.04 6.93 10.80
C LEU A 63 -5.00 7.70 9.97
N ILE A 64 -5.31 8.95 9.59
CA ILE A 64 -4.40 9.81 8.83
C ILE A 64 -3.13 10.10 9.63
N LEU A 65 -3.29 10.48 10.89
CA LEU A 65 -2.15 10.77 11.77
C LEU A 65 -1.30 9.52 12.03
N SER A 66 -1.94 8.38 12.31
CA SER A 66 -1.24 7.10 12.52
C SER A 66 -0.49 6.65 11.26
N GLY A 67 -1.12 6.71 10.08
CA GLY A 67 -0.48 6.39 8.81
C GLY A 67 0.70 7.31 8.51
N THR A 68 0.55 8.60 8.77
CA THR A 68 1.60 9.61 8.59
C THR A 68 2.77 9.37 9.55
N ALA A 69 2.50 9.19 10.83
CA ALA A 69 3.52 8.91 11.85
C ALA A 69 4.28 7.63 11.54
N PHE A 70 3.55 6.56 11.18
CA PHE A 70 4.17 5.28 10.80
C PHE A 70 5.04 5.42 9.56
N ARG A 71 4.61 6.21 8.57
CA ARG A 71 5.41 6.52 7.38
C ARG A 71 6.70 7.28 7.72
N PHE A 72 6.64 8.27 8.62
CA PHE A 72 7.84 8.98 9.11
C PHE A 72 8.78 8.02 9.83
N TYR A 73 8.26 7.16 10.71
CA TYR A 73 9.05 6.15 11.40
C TYR A 73 9.78 5.24 10.39
N ILE A 74 9.08 4.67 9.41
CA ILE A 74 9.66 3.78 8.40
C ILE A 74 10.75 4.51 7.60
N THR A 75 10.50 5.74 7.16
CA THR A 75 11.45 6.49 6.34
C THR A 75 12.67 6.95 7.11
N GLY A 76 12.53 7.23 8.41
CA GLY A 76 13.64 7.65 9.30
C GLY A 76 14.58 6.51 9.65
N TYR A 77 14.06 5.29 9.79
CA TYR A 77 14.85 4.11 10.20
C TYR A 77 15.20 3.15 9.05
N ARG A 78 14.93 3.55 7.82
CA ARG A 78 15.24 2.72 6.65
C ARG A 78 16.73 2.72 6.34
N LEU A 79 17.29 1.52 6.06
CA LEU A 79 18.68 1.38 5.65
C LEU A 79 18.95 2.20 4.37
N PRO A 80 20.12 2.88 4.28
CA PRO A 80 20.56 3.50 3.05
C PRO A 80 20.56 2.48 1.90
N HIS A 81 20.22 2.91 0.70
CA HIS A 81 20.20 2.07 -0.51
C HIS A 81 19.28 0.84 -0.49
N SER A 82 18.37 0.73 0.50
CA SER A 82 17.32 -0.28 0.50
C SER A 82 16.19 0.06 -0.47
N SER A 83 15.40 -0.95 -0.86
CA SER A 83 14.35 -0.87 -1.88
C SER A 83 13.37 0.31 -1.69
N GLY A 84 12.89 0.91 -2.77
CA GLY A 84 11.75 1.84 -2.79
C GLY A 84 12.06 3.30 -3.14
N ARG A 85 13.32 3.72 -3.33
CA ARG A 85 13.67 5.10 -3.67
C ARG A 85 13.69 5.38 -5.18
N ASN A 86 13.94 4.37 -6.01
CA ASN A 86 14.06 4.53 -7.45
C ASN A 86 12.70 4.37 -8.15
N ARG A 87 12.28 5.39 -8.93
CA ARG A 87 11.03 5.36 -9.70
C ARG A 87 11.16 4.60 -11.02
N LYS A 88 12.37 4.52 -11.57
CA LYS A 88 12.61 3.92 -12.89
C LYS A 88 12.91 2.42 -12.82
N ASN A 89 13.67 1.98 -11.80
CA ASN A 89 14.03 0.58 -11.62
C ASN A 89 13.89 0.20 -10.14
N GLN A 90 13.54 -1.06 -9.88
CA GLN A 90 13.61 -1.62 -8.54
C GLN A 90 15.08 -1.85 -8.21
N VAL A 91 15.64 -1.07 -7.29
CA VAL A 91 17.01 -1.24 -6.81
C VAL A 91 16.93 -1.48 -5.31
N ALA A 92 17.40 -2.64 -4.87
CA ALA A 92 17.56 -2.99 -3.48
C ALA A 92 18.96 -3.59 -3.31
N GLU A 93 19.87 -2.89 -2.64
CA GLU A 93 21.21 -3.42 -2.34
C GLU A 93 21.18 -4.31 -1.10
N SER A 94 20.22 -4.06 -0.19
CA SER A 94 20.02 -4.82 1.04
C SER A 94 18.53 -5.08 1.30
N LEU A 95 18.23 -6.20 1.95
CA LEU A 95 16.90 -6.56 2.40
C LEU A 95 16.68 -6.01 3.81
N ASN A 96 15.70 -5.10 3.96
CA ASN A 96 15.29 -4.63 5.28
C ASN A 96 14.52 -5.74 6.02
N GLN A 97 14.97 -6.09 7.21
CA GLN A 97 14.39 -7.15 8.04
C GLN A 97 14.11 -6.70 9.48
N LEU A 98 14.46 -5.46 9.83
CA LEU A 98 14.39 -4.91 11.20
C LEU A 98 13.36 -3.78 11.28
N GLY A 99 13.06 -3.35 12.49
CA GLY A 99 12.10 -2.27 12.74
C GLY A 99 10.71 -2.57 12.18
N ALA A 100 10.15 -1.66 11.40
CA ALA A 100 8.86 -1.84 10.76
C ALA A 100 8.81 -3.03 9.79
N TYR A 101 9.94 -3.38 9.15
CA TYR A 101 10.04 -4.53 8.25
C TYR A 101 10.10 -5.88 8.97
N ALA A 102 10.36 -5.90 10.27
CA ALA A 102 10.14 -7.08 11.08
C ALA A 102 8.65 -7.30 11.41
N MET A 103 7.88 -6.21 11.46
CA MET A 103 6.43 -6.28 11.77
C MET A 103 5.59 -6.72 10.57
N CYS A 104 5.92 -6.26 9.36
CA CYS A 104 5.32 -6.71 8.11
C CYS A 104 6.27 -6.47 6.93
N GLN A 105 6.08 -7.24 5.85
CA GLN A 105 6.96 -7.17 4.68
C GLN A 105 6.85 -5.83 3.95
N HIS A 106 5.66 -5.21 3.95
CA HIS A 106 5.37 -3.99 3.19
C HIS A 106 4.80 -2.87 4.05
N PRO A 107 5.56 -2.37 5.05
CA PRO A 107 5.05 -1.41 6.03
C PRO A 107 4.67 -0.05 5.40
N LEU A 108 5.34 0.39 4.33
CA LEU A 108 4.98 1.61 3.60
C LEU A 108 3.63 1.51 2.90
N TYR A 109 3.28 0.35 2.37
CA TYR A 109 1.98 0.15 1.75
C TYR A 109 0.87 0.11 2.80
N PHE A 110 1.11 -0.48 3.97
CA PHE A 110 0.19 -0.43 5.09
C PHE A 110 -0.03 1.02 5.59
N ALA A 111 1.04 1.80 5.76
CA ALA A 111 0.94 3.21 6.14
C ALA A 111 0.13 4.03 5.11
N ASN A 112 0.37 3.81 3.82
CA ASN A 112 -0.41 4.43 2.75
C ASN A 112 -1.88 4.01 2.77
N PHE A 113 -2.16 2.74 3.03
CA PHE A 113 -3.54 2.24 3.16
C PHE A 113 -4.30 2.94 4.29
N LEU A 114 -3.68 3.11 5.47
CA LEU A 114 -4.28 3.89 6.56
C LEU A 114 -4.61 5.32 6.15
N LEU A 115 -3.71 5.99 5.42
CA LEU A 115 -3.94 7.33 4.89
C LEU A 115 -5.13 7.36 3.93
N TRP A 116 -5.20 6.42 2.99
CA TRP A 116 -6.29 6.34 2.01
C TRP A 116 -7.64 6.08 2.66
N VAL A 117 -7.70 5.13 3.60
CA VAL A 117 -8.92 4.84 4.35
C VAL A 117 -9.34 6.07 5.16
N GLY A 118 -8.41 6.71 5.85
CA GLY A 118 -8.69 7.92 6.62
C GLY A 118 -9.25 9.06 5.76
N ILE A 119 -8.63 9.34 4.60
CA ILE A 119 -9.09 10.38 3.66
C ILE A 119 -10.47 10.02 3.08
N ALA A 120 -10.68 8.75 2.70
CA ALA A 120 -11.95 8.28 2.18
C ALA A 120 -13.08 8.47 3.20
N LEU A 121 -12.88 8.08 4.44
CA LEU A 121 -13.86 8.23 5.52
C LEU A 121 -14.10 9.71 5.85
N LEU A 122 -13.05 10.54 5.84
CA LEU A 122 -13.15 11.98 6.10
C LEU A 122 -14.01 12.72 5.06
N SER A 123 -14.06 12.21 3.82
CA SER A 123 -14.92 12.75 2.76
C SER A 123 -16.41 12.73 3.10
N ASN A 124 -16.82 11.89 4.04
CA ASN A 124 -18.22 11.66 4.40
C ASN A 124 -19.13 11.31 3.19
N HIS A 125 -18.57 10.66 2.18
CA HIS A 125 -19.27 10.37 0.93
C HIS A 125 -19.25 8.86 0.63
N THR A 126 -20.43 8.25 0.56
CA THR A 126 -20.61 6.79 0.45
C THR A 126 -19.89 6.21 -0.78
N LEU A 127 -20.04 6.82 -1.96
CA LEU A 127 -19.39 6.33 -3.18
C LEU A 127 -17.87 6.42 -3.14
N ILE A 128 -17.32 7.44 -2.47
CA ILE A 128 -15.86 7.55 -2.30
C ILE A 128 -15.34 6.38 -1.47
N VAL A 129 -16.00 6.08 -0.35
CA VAL A 129 -15.57 5.00 0.54
C VAL A 129 -15.69 3.63 -0.17
N LEU A 130 -16.85 3.36 -0.79
CA LEU A 130 -17.09 2.10 -1.48
C LEU A 130 -16.20 1.89 -2.70
N GLY A 131 -15.81 2.95 -3.39
CA GLY A 131 -14.92 2.88 -4.55
C GLY A 131 -13.44 2.88 -4.19
N SER A 132 -13.01 3.81 -3.32
CA SER A 132 -11.59 4.04 -3.06
C SER A 132 -10.92 2.97 -2.19
N ILE A 133 -11.63 2.39 -1.20
CA ILE A 133 -11.03 1.39 -0.32
C ILE A 133 -10.72 0.09 -1.07
N PRO A 134 -11.66 -0.55 -1.79
CA PRO A 134 -11.36 -1.74 -2.57
C PRO A 134 -10.30 -1.50 -3.65
N LEU A 135 -10.37 -0.33 -4.32
CA LEU A 135 -9.40 0.05 -5.34
C LEU A 135 -7.99 0.24 -4.74
N SER A 136 -7.89 0.87 -3.56
CA SER A 136 -6.63 1.01 -2.83
C SER A 136 -6.04 -0.36 -2.49
N LEU A 137 -6.84 -1.29 -1.98
CA LEU A 137 -6.41 -2.66 -1.71
C LEU A 137 -5.92 -3.35 -2.98
N TYR A 138 -6.67 -3.28 -4.07
CA TYR A 138 -6.29 -3.86 -5.35
C TYR A 138 -4.93 -3.37 -5.84
N ILE A 139 -4.71 -2.05 -5.78
CA ILE A 139 -3.44 -1.42 -6.18
C ILE A 139 -2.30 -1.87 -5.26
N HIS A 140 -2.50 -1.85 -3.94
CA HIS A 140 -1.46 -2.25 -2.99
C HIS A 140 -1.08 -3.71 -3.15
N PHE A 141 -2.05 -4.63 -3.30
CA PHE A 141 -1.74 -6.04 -3.54
C PHE A 141 -1.04 -6.29 -4.87
N GLY A 142 -1.38 -5.55 -5.92
CA GLY A 142 -0.67 -5.60 -7.20
C GLY A 142 0.80 -5.18 -7.05
N LEU A 143 1.07 -4.07 -6.34
CA LEU A 143 2.42 -3.58 -6.07
C LEU A 143 3.21 -4.55 -5.18
N ILE A 144 2.58 -5.12 -4.15
CA ILE A 144 3.17 -6.11 -3.25
C ILE A 144 3.65 -7.33 -4.03
N ARG A 145 2.80 -7.90 -4.88
CA ARG A 145 3.17 -9.08 -5.71
C ARG A 145 4.38 -8.80 -6.58
N THR A 146 4.43 -7.63 -7.21
CA THR A 146 5.57 -7.24 -8.05
C THR A 146 6.85 -7.10 -7.24
N GLU A 147 6.78 -6.46 -6.07
CA GLU A 147 7.92 -6.28 -5.19
C GLU A 147 8.41 -7.60 -4.61
N GLN A 148 7.49 -8.50 -4.20
CA GLN A 148 7.82 -9.83 -3.73
C GLN A 148 8.53 -10.68 -4.80
N SER A 149 8.05 -10.66 -6.04
CA SER A 149 8.70 -11.35 -7.17
C SER A 149 10.12 -10.85 -7.39
N TYR A 150 10.34 -9.54 -7.37
CA TYR A 150 11.66 -8.94 -7.51
C TYR A 150 12.59 -9.31 -6.35
N LEU A 151 12.12 -9.20 -5.10
CA LEU A 151 12.93 -9.47 -3.91
C LEU A 151 13.28 -10.96 -3.79
N SER A 152 12.37 -11.87 -4.14
CA SER A 152 12.61 -13.31 -4.14
C SER A 152 13.67 -13.72 -5.17
N GLN A 153 13.63 -13.13 -6.37
CA GLN A 153 14.64 -13.38 -7.40
C GLN A 153 16.01 -12.82 -6.98
N LYS A 154 16.03 -11.66 -6.32
CA LYS A 154 17.29 -11.00 -5.98
C LYS A 154 17.97 -11.59 -4.75
N PHE A 155 17.22 -11.93 -3.72
CA PHE A 155 17.74 -12.35 -2.42
C PHE A 155 17.56 -13.85 -2.12
N GLY A 156 16.85 -14.59 -2.99
CA GLY A 156 16.70 -16.05 -2.92
C GLY A 156 16.26 -16.55 -1.55
N ASP A 157 17.05 -17.46 -0.97
CA ASP A 157 16.77 -18.12 0.31
C ASP A 157 16.69 -17.14 1.48
N THR A 158 17.50 -16.06 1.47
CA THR A 158 17.46 -15.02 2.51
C THR A 158 16.08 -14.36 2.57
N TYR A 159 15.50 -14.06 1.41
CA TYR A 159 14.14 -13.53 1.31
C TYR A 159 13.12 -14.54 1.79
N THR A 160 13.21 -15.81 1.34
CA THR A 160 12.27 -16.87 1.67
C THR A 160 12.21 -17.13 3.18
N VAL A 161 13.37 -17.23 3.85
CA VAL A 161 13.44 -17.44 5.30
C VAL A 161 12.80 -16.28 6.08
N TRP A 162 13.04 -15.05 5.66
CA TRP A 162 12.46 -13.87 6.29
C TRP A 162 10.96 -13.75 6.02
N SER A 163 10.52 -13.90 4.76
CA SER A 163 9.14 -13.72 4.35
C SER A 163 8.20 -14.73 4.99
N ASN A 164 8.65 -15.99 5.21
CA ASN A 164 7.87 -17.02 5.89
C ASN A 164 7.58 -16.71 7.37
N LYS A 165 8.39 -15.86 8.00
CA LYS A 165 8.23 -15.47 9.41
C LYS A 165 7.55 -14.11 9.61
N THR A 166 7.42 -13.33 8.53
CA THR A 166 6.95 -11.95 8.59
C THR A 166 5.62 -11.82 7.84
N PRO A 167 4.56 -11.30 8.45
CA PRO A 167 3.28 -11.07 7.77
C PRO A 167 3.43 -10.18 6.54
N VAL A 168 2.66 -10.44 5.50
CA VAL A 168 2.78 -9.71 4.23
C VAL A 168 2.39 -8.24 4.37
N PHE A 169 1.23 -7.96 4.98
CA PHE A 169 0.61 -6.63 4.96
C PHE A 169 0.24 -6.10 6.35
N TRP A 170 -0.45 -6.88 7.19
CA TRP A 170 -0.88 -6.46 8.51
C TRP A 170 0.27 -6.55 9.51
N PRO A 171 0.67 -5.42 10.17
CA PRO A 171 1.78 -5.45 11.10
C PRO A 171 1.49 -6.29 12.33
N SER A 172 2.48 -7.10 12.73
CA SER A 172 2.46 -7.88 13.97
C SER A 172 3.53 -7.37 14.92
N LEU A 173 3.13 -6.94 16.11
CA LEU A 173 4.07 -6.55 17.17
C LEU A 173 4.86 -7.74 17.72
N LYS A 174 4.35 -8.97 17.56
CA LYS A 174 5.03 -10.20 18.01
C LYS A 174 6.33 -10.47 17.26
N THR A 175 6.42 -10.01 16.02
CA THR A 175 7.60 -10.21 15.16
C THR A 175 8.56 -9.02 15.18
N TYR A 176 8.25 -7.97 15.94
CA TYR A 176 9.08 -6.78 16.03
C TYR A 176 10.49 -7.09 16.50
N LYS A 177 11.49 -6.54 15.78
CA LYS A 177 12.90 -6.56 16.14
C LYS A 177 13.42 -5.13 16.01
N PRO A 178 14.05 -4.56 17.04
CA PRO A 178 14.60 -3.21 16.95
C PRO A 178 15.68 -3.13 15.87
N ASN A 179 15.87 -1.94 15.31
CA ASN A 179 16.99 -1.63 14.41
C ASN A 179 18.29 -1.55 15.19
#